data_13f1317bd3a6f3027f08512e79a1bbac
#
_entry.id   13f1317bd3a6f3027f08512e79a1bbac
#
_cell.length_a   1.000
_cell.length_b   1.000
_cell.length_c   1.000
_cell.angle_alpha   90.00
_cell.angle_beta   90.00
_cell.angle_gamma   90.00
#
_symmetry.space_group_name_H-M   'P 1'
#
loop_
_entity.id
_entity.type
_entity.pdbx_description
1 polymer ?
#
loop_
_entity_poly.entity_id
_entity_poly.type
_entity_poly.pdbx_seq_one_letter_code
_entity_poly.pdbx_strand_id
1 'polypeptide(L)'
;MTHFLFYDFETSGLAIGFDQVLQIGAVACDPDLRPVPDARMNARCRLMPHVVPSPTALYVTHLHPDRLDEPETRHWDLMADFERFASRYGPAIFIGHNSLGFDESVLRHARFQSLLDPYLTNKHGNRRGDTMRFARAVWLFRPGEIDLPMTDSGRPSFKLGPLAAANGIAFDAADAHDALYDVEKTAELAAMIRERSPAVWHAMLDNTAKQNAERLMRDNPVFAAGHVDRFNTLSAWAGSLIGTFQSEAAVLDLGTDPDDLAAHPLEELIGLIGTDPAQPIKPMRLNAQPYAVPLDVASEDYFARLPTLDKAEWHRRAARLAANGRLRQKILEAMSKRFADREPSPHVEERLYDGFIPRHDEPLMARFRDAPPEERQELIGQFEDKRLASFARRIVYFDSPHALPAGTVAKLDAWKRERLVEAAEVPWTTLPAARADLATLRETEGNDPLFDAIEAYLDRREAALSA
;
A
#
# COMPACT_ATOMS: atom_id res chain seq x y z
N MET A 1 9.40 -24.38 0.62
CA MET A 1 8.77 -23.76 1.81
C MET A 1 8.58 -22.29 1.47
N THR A 2 7.45 -21.69 1.86
CA THR A 2 7.17 -20.27 1.56
C THR A 2 7.81 -19.41 2.64
N HIS A 3 8.71 -18.49 2.27
CA HIS A 3 9.27 -17.52 3.20
C HIS A 3 8.30 -16.37 3.44
N PHE A 4 8.51 -15.66 4.55
CA PHE A 4 7.96 -14.34 4.78
C PHE A 4 9.04 -13.30 4.46
N LEU A 5 8.70 -12.26 3.75
CA LEU A 5 9.59 -11.16 3.47
C LEU A 5 8.97 -9.89 4.07
N PHE A 6 9.50 -9.49 5.20
CA PHE A 6 9.11 -8.25 5.86
C PHE A 6 9.83 -7.09 5.20
N TYR A 7 9.14 -5.96 4.99
CA TYR A 7 9.70 -4.78 4.34
C TYR A 7 9.02 -3.50 4.81
N ASP A 8 9.76 -2.41 4.73
CA ASP A 8 9.33 -1.06 5.04
C ASP A 8 10.11 -0.04 4.21
N PHE A 9 9.54 1.14 3.97
CA PHE A 9 10.16 2.19 3.17
C PHE A 9 10.12 3.53 3.88
N GLU A 10 11.28 4.24 3.90
CA GLU A 10 11.30 5.66 4.15
C GLU A 10 11.20 6.41 2.83
N THR A 11 10.36 7.44 2.79
CA THR A 11 10.04 8.18 1.58
C THR A 11 10.27 9.68 1.74
N SER A 12 10.40 10.41 0.62
CA SER A 12 10.51 11.87 0.63
C SER A 12 9.20 12.60 1.00
N GLY A 13 8.09 11.89 1.12
CA GLY A 13 6.76 12.41 1.44
C GLY A 13 5.67 11.37 1.17
N LEU A 14 4.40 11.81 1.16
CA LEU A 14 3.23 10.93 1.08
C LEU A 14 2.55 10.92 -0.31
N ALA A 15 3.04 11.68 -1.27
CA ALA A 15 2.45 11.80 -2.61
C ALA A 15 2.83 10.59 -3.48
N ILE A 16 1.97 9.57 -3.49
CA ILE A 16 2.20 8.32 -4.23
C ILE A 16 2.42 8.61 -5.72
N GLY A 17 3.54 8.10 -6.25
CA GLY A 17 3.96 8.31 -7.64
C GLY A 17 4.82 9.55 -7.85
N PHE A 18 4.82 10.50 -6.93
CA PHE A 18 5.63 11.72 -7.01
C PHE A 18 6.75 11.76 -5.98
N ASP A 19 6.51 11.28 -4.78
CA ASP A 19 7.52 11.11 -3.78
C ASP A 19 8.38 9.87 -4.04
N GLN A 20 9.61 9.92 -3.56
CA GLN A 20 10.64 8.92 -3.81
C GLN A 20 10.86 8.03 -2.60
N VAL A 21 11.08 6.73 -2.82
CA VAL A 21 11.65 5.84 -1.82
C VAL A 21 13.11 6.23 -1.58
N LEU A 22 13.46 6.54 -0.35
CA LEU A 22 14.82 6.95 0.08
C LEU A 22 15.58 5.81 0.74
N GLN A 23 14.88 4.97 1.51
CA GLN A 23 15.44 3.81 2.20
C GLN A 23 14.52 2.61 2.07
N ILE A 24 15.10 1.43 1.98
CA ILE A 24 14.42 0.14 2.05
C ILE A 24 15.02 -0.67 3.18
N GLY A 25 14.19 -1.04 4.15
CA GLY A 25 14.45 -2.10 5.09
C GLY A 25 13.76 -3.39 4.62
N ALA A 26 14.44 -4.52 4.69
CA ALA A 26 13.80 -5.81 4.46
C ALA A 26 14.50 -6.96 5.21
N VAL A 27 13.70 -7.93 5.69
CA VAL A 27 14.16 -9.12 6.37
C VAL A 27 13.39 -10.33 5.83
N ALA A 28 14.11 -11.37 5.40
CA ALA A 28 13.48 -12.64 5.09
C ALA A 28 13.41 -13.54 6.33
N CYS A 29 12.24 -14.13 6.56
CA CYS A 29 11.99 -15.09 7.63
C CYS A 29 11.56 -16.45 7.07
N ASP A 30 11.84 -17.49 7.82
CA ASP A 30 11.39 -18.85 7.55
C ASP A 30 9.86 -18.98 7.79
N PRO A 31 9.24 -20.16 7.51
CA PRO A 31 7.81 -20.37 7.77
C PRO A 31 7.40 -20.25 9.24
N ASP A 32 8.35 -20.28 10.17
CA ASP A 32 8.12 -20.09 11.58
C ASP A 32 8.31 -18.64 12.04
N LEU A 33 8.47 -17.70 11.09
CA LEU A 33 8.72 -16.28 11.31
C LEU A 33 10.07 -15.98 11.98
N ARG A 34 11.04 -16.92 11.90
CA ARG A 34 12.39 -16.69 12.41
C ARG A 34 13.23 -16.06 11.30
N PRO A 35 13.98 -14.99 11.60
CA PRO A 35 14.87 -14.39 10.60
C PRO A 35 15.86 -15.40 10.03
N VAL A 36 15.96 -15.48 8.72
CA VAL A 36 16.99 -16.26 8.04
C VAL A 36 18.34 -15.56 8.25
N PRO A 37 19.41 -16.27 8.64
CA PRO A 37 20.74 -15.66 8.82
C PRO A 37 21.17 -14.86 7.58
N ASP A 38 21.72 -13.68 7.79
CA ASP A 38 22.23 -12.76 6.74
C ASP A 38 21.19 -12.33 5.68
N ALA A 39 19.91 -12.63 5.90
CA ALA A 39 18.82 -12.28 5.00
C ALA A 39 18.21 -10.91 5.36
N ARG A 40 19.05 -9.89 5.40
CA ARG A 40 18.68 -8.51 5.68
C ARG A 40 19.10 -7.59 4.55
N MET A 41 18.30 -6.56 4.32
CA MET A 41 18.61 -5.45 3.44
C MET A 41 18.36 -4.16 4.20
N ASN A 42 19.34 -3.26 4.21
CA ASN A 42 19.20 -1.86 4.62
C ASN A 42 19.93 -1.02 3.58
N ALA A 43 19.18 -0.44 2.66
CA ALA A 43 19.78 0.25 1.53
C ALA A 43 19.11 1.61 1.31
N ARG A 44 19.91 2.60 0.94
CA ARG A 44 19.48 3.97 0.66
C ARG A 44 19.85 4.38 -0.75
N CYS A 45 19.09 5.32 -1.32
CA CYS A 45 19.47 5.98 -2.56
C CYS A 45 19.43 7.48 -2.40
N ARG A 46 20.17 8.17 -3.29
CA ARG A 46 20.16 9.64 -3.33
C ARG A 46 18.81 10.17 -3.81
N LEU A 47 18.47 11.36 -3.34
CA LEU A 47 17.30 12.07 -3.81
C LEU A 47 17.46 12.48 -5.29
N MET A 48 16.42 12.28 -6.07
CA MET A 48 16.39 12.69 -7.48
C MET A 48 16.29 14.20 -7.60
N PRO A 49 17.00 14.83 -8.55
CA PRO A 49 17.08 16.29 -8.65
C PRO A 49 15.74 17.02 -8.87
N HIS A 50 14.72 16.33 -9.33
CA HIS A 50 13.37 16.89 -9.56
C HIS A 50 12.40 16.69 -8.38
N VAL A 51 12.82 16.00 -7.33
CA VAL A 51 11.98 15.75 -6.14
C VAL A 51 12.36 16.75 -5.05
N VAL A 52 11.37 17.38 -4.44
CA VAL A 52 11.51 18.19 -3.24
C VAL A 52 11.00 17.38 -2.07
N PRO A 53 11.80 17.07 -1.06
CA PRO A 53 11.34 16.32 0.10
C PRO A 53 10.38 17.17 0.94
N SER A 54 9.33 16.57 1.49
CA SER A 54 8.46 17.22 2.47
C SER A 54 9.22 17.44 3.77
N PRO A 55 9.31 18.67 4.33
CA PRO A 55 9.83 18.93 5.65
C PRO A 55 9.21 18.06 6.74
N THR A 56 7.89 17.84 6.68
CA THR A 56 7.19 16.94 7.61
C THR A 56 7.72 15.50 7.51
N ALA A 57 7.99 14.98 6.30
CA ALA A 57 8.56 13.65 6.14
C ALA A 57 9.97 13.57 6.75
N LEU A 58 10.83 14.56 6.50
CA LEU A 58 12.17 14.62 7.07
C LEU A 58 12.14 14.73 8.61
N TYR A 59 11.20 15.48 9.15
CA TYR A 59 11.02 15.61 10.59
C TYR A 59 10.57 14.30 11.25
N VAL A 60 9.56 13.66 10.68
CA VAL A 60 9.00 12.39 11.20
C VAL A 60 10.02 11.25 11.13
N THR A 61 10.80 11.18 10.04
CA THR A 61 11.81 10.12 9.84
C THR A 61 13.16 10.47 10.47
N HIS A 62 13.29 11.65 11.10
CA HIS A 62 14.56 12.17 11.62
C HIS A 62 15.70 12.17 10.59
N LEU A 63 15.36 12.24 9.29
CA LEU A 63 16.34 12.20 8.21
C LEU A 63 16.94 13.58 7.98
N HIS A 64 18.24 13.73 8.33
CA HIS A 64 18.96 14.97 8.09
C HIS A 64 19.11 15.23 6.59
N PRO A 65 18.80 16.46 6.08
CA PRO A 65 18.82 16.76 4.65
C PRO A 65 20.16 16.50 3.95
N ASP A 66 21.28 16.66 4.63
CA ASP A 66 22.61 16.41 4.05
C ASP A 66 22.79 14.93 3.66
N ARG A 67 22.02 14.01 4.29
CA ARG A 67 22.07 12.58 3.94
C ARG A 67 21.31 12.21 2.68
N LEU A 68 20.55 13.14 2.09
CA LEU A 68 19.75 12.88 0.89
C LEU A 68 20.62 12.73 -0.37
N ASP A 69 21.79 13.41 -0.38
CA ASP A 69 22.69 13.45 -1.53
C ASP A 69 23.92 12.53 -1.35
N GLU A 70 24.15 11.99 -0.12
CA GLU A 70 25.32 11.14 0.17
C GLU A 70 25.34 9.81 -0.60
N PRO A 71 24.22 9.05 -0.75
CA PRO A 71 24.28 7.75 -1.42
C PRO A 71 24.64 7.87 -2.90
N GLU A 72 25.54 7.01 -3.37
CA GLU A 72 25.84 6.91 -4.80
C GLU A 72 24.75 6.16 -5.56
N THR A 73 24.01 5.29 -4.86
CA THR A 73 22.93 4.47 -5.43
C THR A 73 21.80 5.36 -5.97
N ARG A 74 21.39 5.12 -7.21
CA ARG A 74 20.25 5.81 -7.82
C ARG A 74 18.92 5.10 -7.45
N HIS A 75 17.82 5.82 -7.57
CA HIS A 75 16.51 5.28 -7.21
C HIS A 75 16.17 3.98 -7.96
N TRP A 76 16.40 3.92 -9.27
CA TRP A 76 16.12 2.71 -10.07
C TRP A 76 17.08 1.54 -9.77
N ASP A 77 18.31 1.82 -9.31
CA ASP A 77 19.22 0.79 -8.85
C ASP A 77 18.75 0.21 -7.50
N LEU A 78 18.29 1.05 -6.58
CA LEU A 78 17.70 0.62 -5.31
C LEU A 78 16.48 -0.31 -5.55
N MET A 79 15.61 0.04 -6.51
CA MET A 79 14.47 -0.82 -6.87
C MET A 79 14.88 -2.16 -7.46
N ALA A 80 15.96 -2.20 -8.26
CA ALA A 80 16.54 -3.43 -8.79
C ALA A 80 17.21 -4.28 -7.71
N ASP A 81 17.89 -3.63 -6.74
CA ASP A 81 18.51 -4.31 -5.60
C ASP A 81 17.45 -4.98 -4.72
N PHE A 82 16.33 -4.30 -4.46
CA PHE A 82 15.22 -4.88 -3.74
C PHE A 82 14.62 -6.09 -4.48
N GLU A 83 14.46 -6.02 -5.80
CA GLU A 83 14.02 -7.17 -6.59
C GLU A 83 15.01 -8.33 -6.49
N ARG A 84 16.32 -8.07 -6.59
CA ARG A 84 17.34 -9.11 -6.45
C ARG A 84 17.33 -9.76 -5.06
N PHE A 85 17.17 -8.96 -4.02
CA PHE A 85 17.02 -9.44 -2.65
C PHE A 85 15.77 -10.32 -2.52
N ALA A 86 14.62 -9.81 -2.92
CA ALA A 86 13.34 -10.50 -2.81
C ALA A 86 13.31 -11.82 -3.59
N SER A 87 13.92 -11.85 -4.78
CA SER A 87 13.94 -13.03 -5.64
C SER A 87 14.71 -14.22 -5.06
N ARG A 88 15.66 -13.99 -4.14
CA ARG A 88 16.40 -15.06 -3.44
C ARG A 88 15.49 -15.88 -2.51
N TYR A 89 14.41 -15.27 -2.03
CA TYR A 89 13.50 -15.86 -1.05
C TYR A 89 12.11 -16.14 -1.63
N GLY A 90 11.93 -15.89 -2.92
CA GLY A 90 10.66 -16.13 -3.62
C GLY A 90 10.39 -17.63 -3.92
N PRO A 91 9.11 -18.04 -4.06
CA PRO A 91 7.93 -17.23 -3.80
C PRO A 91 7.72 -16.96 -2.31
N ALA A 92 7.38 -15.73 -1.95
CA ALA A 92 7.28 -15.27 -0.58
C ALA A 92 5.94 -14.58 -0.28
N ILE A 93 5.64 -14.45 1.02
CA ILE A 93 4.57 -13.58 1.50
C ILE A 93 5.23 -12.28 1.96
N PHE A 94 4.98 -11.21 1.22
CA PHE A 94 5.46 -9.87 1.53
C PHE A 94 4.59 -9.25 2.61
N ILE A 95 5.19 -8.79 3.70
CA ILE A 95 4.47 -8.23 4.85
C ILE A 95 5.15 -6.94 5.30
N GLY A 96 4.40 -5.87 5.43
CA GLY A 96 4.79 -4.65 6.12
C GLY A 96 3.77 -4.29 7.19
N HIS A 97 3.94 -3.16 7.85
CA HIS A 97 2.99 -2.62 8.79
C HIS A 97 2.24 -1.44 8.16
N ASN A 98 0.94 -1.58 7.91
CA ASN A 98 0.13 -0.68 7.06
C ASN A 98 0.56 -0.66 5.58
N SER A 99 1.33 -1.63 5.15
CA SER A 99 1.93 -1.66 3.82
C SER A 99 0.91 -1.75 2.68
N LEU A 100 -0.23 -2.44 2.88
CA LEU A 100 -1.32 -2.46 1.90
C LEU A 100 -2.03 -1.11 1.77
N GLY A 101 -1.86 -0.21 2.75
CA GLY A 101 -2.38 1.15 2.75
C GLY A 101 -1.45 2.16 2.06
N PHE A 102 -0.13 1.93 2.08
CA PHE A 102 0.86 2.89 1.59
C PHE A 102 2.00 2.25 0.80
N ASP A 103 2.90 1.50 1.45
CA ASP A 103 4.16 1.00 0.87
C ASP A 103 3.97 0.22 -0.43
N GLU A 104 2.94 -0.59 -0.50
CA GLU A 104 2.62 -1.36 -1.70
C GLU A 104 2.31 -0.47 -2.91
N SER A 105 1.63 0.64 -2.69
CA SER A 105 1.34 1.61 -3.75
C SER A 105 2.60 2.39 -4.14
N VAL A 106 3.39 2.81 -3.16
CA VAL A 106 4.69 3.47 -3.37
C VAL A 106 5.62 2.55 -4.18
N LEU A 107 5.77 1.29 -3.76
CA LEU A 107 6.62 0.31 -4.44
C LEU A 107 6.20 0.13 -5.91
N ARG A 108 4.92 0.00 -6.18
CA ARG A 108 4.42 -0.19 -7.55
C ARG A 108 4.77 0.98 -8.45
N HIS A 109 4.56 2.21 -7.99
CA HIS A 109 4.89 3.41 -8.76
C HIS A 109 6.40 3.57 -8.92
N ALA A 110 7.19 3.36 -7.86
CA ALA A 110 8.64 3.41 -7.90
C ALA A 110 9.23 2.39 -8.90
N ARG A 111 8.73 1.15 -8.90
CA ARG A 111 9.15 0.10 -9.84
C ARG A 111 8.74 0.41 -11.28
N PHE A 112 7.51 0.89 -11.50
CA PHE A 112 7.03 1.29 -12.82
C PHE A 112 7.89 2.40 -13.42
N GLN A 113 8.22 3.42 -12.62
CA GLN A 113 9.11 4.51 -13.04
C GLN A 113 10.56 4.06 -13.25
N SER A 114 10.97 2.97 -12.61
CA SER A 114 12.29 2.35 -12.76
C SER A 114 12.36 1.31 -13.88
N LEU A 115 11.34 1.20 -14.72
CA LEU A 115 11.21 0.17 -15.77
C LEU A 115 11.37 -1.25 -15.24
N LEU A 116 10.69 -1.54 -14.12
CA LEU A 116 10.55 -2.84 -13.50
C LEU A 116 9.08 -3.26 -13.47
N ASP A 117 8.80 -4.56 -13.42
CA ASP A 117 7.42 -5.03 -13.21
C ASP A 117 6.86 -4.47 -11.89
N PRO A 118 5.80 -3.66 -11.92
CA PRO A 118 5.23 -3.05 -10.71
C PRO A 118 4.60 -4.06 -9.75
N TYR A 119 4.37 -5.29 -10.20
CA TYR A 119 3.60 -6.30 -9.46
C TYR A 119 4.45 -7.39 -8.81
N LEU A 120 5.70 -7.08 -8.41
CA LEU A 120 6.64 -8.01 -7.77
C LEU A 120 5.99 -8.80 -6.63
N THR A 121 5.26 -8.11 -5.76
CA THR A 121 4.72 -8.66 -4.51
C THR A 121 3.50 -9.57 -4.67
N ASN A 122 2.91 -9.63 -5.88
CA ASN A 122 1.69 -10.41 -6.15
C ASN A 122 1.71 -11.20 -7.46
N LYS A 123 2.89 -11.32 -8.11
CA LYS A 123 3.14 -12.21 -9.25
C LYS A 123 4.05 -13.37 -8.82
N HIS A 124 4.20 -14.36 -9.70
CA HIS A 124 5.12 -15.49 -9.55
C HIS A 124 4.95 -16.29 -8.26
N GLY A 125 3.71 -16.40 -7.75
CA GLY A 125 3.42 -17.11 -6.50
C GLY A 125 3.60 -16.26 -5.24
N ASN A 126 4.06 -15.03 -5.35
CA ASN A 126 4.13 -14.08 -4.25
C ASN A 126 2.74 -13.65 -3.79
N ARG A 127 2.61 -13.36 -2.50
CA ARG A 127 1.39 -12.87 -1.86
C ARG A 127 1.72 -11.68 -0.95
N ARG A 128 0.70 -10.93 -0.55
CA ARG A 128 0.84 -9.74 0.29
C ARG A 128 0.00 -9.85 1.55
N GLY A 129 0.58 -9.52 2.68
CA GLY A 129 -0.07 -9.37 3.96
C GLY A 129 0.32 -8.05 4.63
N ASP A 130 -0.32 -7.76 5.76
CA ASP A 130 -0.15 -6.50 6.48
C ASP A 130 -0.35 -6.76 7.96
N THR A 131 0.66 -6.50 8.81
CA THR A 131 0.59 -6.76 10.26
C THR A 131 -0.45 -5.91 10.95
N MET A 132 -0.69 -4.67 10.49
CA MET A 132 -1.79 -3.85 11.02
C MET A 132 -3.15 -4.52 10.73
N ARG A 133 -3.32 -5.15 9.57
CA ARG A 133 -4.55 -5.89 9.25
C ARG A 133 -4.69 -7.16 10.08
N PHE A 134 -3.61 -7.86 10.38
CA PHE A 134 -3.65 -8.99 11.33
C PHE A 134 -4.08 -8.52 12.72
N ALA A 135 -3.48 -7.44 13.26
CA ALA A 135 -3.84 -6.89 14.56
C ALA A 135 -5.31 -6.40 14.61
N ARG A 136 -5.77 -5.71 13.57
CA ARG A 136 -7.17 -5.29 13.43
C ARG A 136 -8.12 -6.48 13.33
N ALA A 137 -7.71 -7.57 12.68
CA ALA A 137 -8.51 -8.79 12.61
C ALA A 137 -8.64 -9.47 13.98
N VAL A 138 -7.57 -9.50 14.79
CA VAL A 138 -7.65 -10.00 16.16
C VAL A 138 -8.63 -9.16 16.97
N TRP A 139 -8.50 -7.83 16.92
CA TRP A 139 -9.45 -6.94 17.61
C TRP A 139 -10.90 -7.12 17.14
N LEU A 140 -11.09 -7.38 15.86
CA LEU A 140 -12.42 -7.61 15.30
C LEU A 140 -13.00 -8.95 15.73
N PHE A 141 -12.28 -10.06 15.53
CA PHE A 141 -12.81 -11.42 15.65
C PHE A 141 -12.56 -12.05 17.03
N ARG A 142 -11.49 -11.69 17.71
CA ARG A 142 -11.10 -12.21 19.03
C ARG A 142 -10.51 -11.11 19.91
N PRO A 143 -11.34 -10.12 20.32
CA PRO A 143 -10.88 -9.03 21.16
C PRO A 143 -10.30 -9.57 22.49
N GLY A 144 -9.21 -8.96 22.94
CA GLY A 144 -8.51 -9.34 24.18
C GLY A 144 -7.39 -10.37 24.00
N GLU A 145 -7.22 -10.99 22.82
CA GLU A 145 -6.07 -11.87 22.57
C GLU A 145 -4.76 -11.10 22.33
N ILE A 146 -4.83 -9.80 22.01
CA ILE A 146 -3.70 -8.86 22.01
C ILE A 146 -4.07 -7.59 22.77
N ASP A 147 -3.08 -6.91 23.34
CA ASP A 147 -3.27 -5.65 24.05
C ASP A 147 -3.23 -4.50 23.03
N LEU A 148 -4.25 -3.63 23.09
CA LEU A 148 -4.37 -2.47 22.23
C LEU A 148 -4.15 -1.18 23.00
N PRO A 149 -3.14 -0.37 22.66
CA PRO A 149 -2.99 0.95 23.24
C PRO A 149 -4.13 1.85 22.80
N MET A 150 -4.59 2.72 23.68
CA MET A 150 -5.65 3.68 23.42
C MET A 150 -5.03 5.06 23.20
N THR A 151 -5.57 5.80 22.24
CA THR A 151 -5.25 7.23 22.04
C THR A 151 -5.92 8.07 23.14
N ASP A 152 -5.50 9.33 23.28
CA ASP A 152 -6.14 10.30 24.20
C ASP A 152 -7.63 10.50 23.89
N SER A 153 -8.04 10.29 22.65
CA SER A 153 -9.45 10.32 22.24
C SER A 153 -10.23 9.04 22.56
N GLY A 154 -9.62 8.06 23.22
CA GLY A 154 -10.25 6.80 23.59
C GLY A 154 -10.44 5.82 22.43
N ARG A 155 -9.69 5.97 21.33
CA ARG A 155 -9.70 5.05 20.18
C ARG A 155 -8.50 4.12 20.22
N PRO A 156 -8.60 2.88 19.73
CA PRO A 156 -7.45 1.99 19.64
C PRO A 156 -6.43 2.54 18.65
N SER A 157 -5.15 2.42 19.02
CA SER A 157 -4.03 2.72 18.15
C SER A 157 -3.43 1.44 17.58
N PHE A 158 -3.21 1.42 16.29
CA PHE A 158 -2.53 0.34 15.58
C PHE A 158 -1.17 0.78 15.02
N LYS A 159 -0.62 1.91 15.50
CA LYS A 159 0.74 2.34 15.15
C LYS A 159 1.74 1.30 15.67
N LEU A 160 2.79 1.01 14.92
CA LEU A 160 3.77 -0.06 15.19
C LEU A 160 4.36 0.05 16.61
N GLY A 161 4.98 1.16 16.93
CA GLY A 161 5.66 1.35 18.22
C GLY A 161 4.73 1.18 19.43
N PRO A 162 3.63 1.95 19.57
CA PRO A 162 2.69 1.78 20.66
C PRO A 162 2.11 0.37 20.76
N LEU A 163 1.77 -0.28 19.62
CA LEU A 163 1.23 -1.63 19.59
C LEU A 163 2.26 -2.67 20.04
N ALA A 164 3.50 -2.56 19.57
CA ALA A 164 4.61 -3.41 19.97
C ALA A 164 4.86 -3.30 21.48
N ALA A 165 5.00 -2.07 22.00
CA ALA A 165 5.23 -1.81 23.41
C ALA A 165 4.10 -2.35 24.32
N ALA A 166 2.83 -2.16 23.96
CA ALA A 166 1.69 -2.69 24.70
C ALA A 166 1.71 -4.21 24.80
N ASN A 167 2.34 -4.90 23.85
CA ASN A 167 2.43 -6.36 23.81
C ASN A 167 3.78 -6.92 24.29
N GLY A 168 4.62 -6.09 24.94
CA GLY A 168 5.89 -6.51 25.54
C GLY A 168 7.05 -6.63 24.56
N ILE A 169 6.92 -6.12 23.34
CA ILE A 169 8.00 -6.01 22.36
C ILE A 169 8.74 -4.70 22.63
N ALA A 170 10.06 -4.80 22.92
CA ALA A 170 10.89 -3.62 23.13
C ALA A 170 10.91 -2.74 21.87
N PHE A 171 10.55 -1.47 22.04
CA PHE A 171 10.53 -0.49 20.97
C PHE A 171 11.18 0.81 21.44
N ASP A 172 12.28 1.20 20.80
CA ASP A 172 12.95 2.47 21.10
C ASP A 172 12.46 3.53 20.10
N ALA A 173 11.89 4.61 20.61
CA ALA A 173 11.41 5.70 19.78
C ALA A 173 12.55 6.47 19.07
N ALA A 174 13.79 6.36 19.56
CA ALA A 174 14.94 6.98 18.91
C ALA A 174 15.38 6.25 17.63
N ASP A 175 15.10 4.95 17.56
CA ASP A 175 15.37 4.12 16.38
C ASP A 175 14.17 3.99 15.43
N ALA A 176 13.00 4.50 15.86
CA ALA A 176 11.79 4.53 15.04
C ALA A 176 12.04 5.29 13.74
N HIS A 177 11.39 4.84 12.66
CA HIS A 177 11.57 5.39 11.31
C HIS A 177 12.98 5.15 10.70
N ASP A 178 13.76 4.18 11.23
CA ASP A 178 14.75 3.48 10.42
C ASP A 178 14.06 2.23 9.82
N ALA A 179 13.98 2.17 8.50
CA ALA A 179 13.21 1.14 7.81
C ALA A 179 13.60 -0.29 8.21
N LEU A 180 14.87 -0.58 8.51
CA LEU A 180 15.27 -1.91 8.96
C LEU A 180 14.82 -2.19 10.39
N TYR A 181 14.92 -1.22 11.30
CA TYR A 181 14.42 -1.36 12.66
C TYR A 181 12.92 -1.63 12.69
N ASP A 182 12.14 -0.86 11.94
CA ASP A 182 10.68 -1.02 11.87
C ASP A 182 10.28 -2.37 11.26
N VAL A 183 11.04 -2.87 10.27
CA VAL A 183 10.87 -4.23 9.72
C VAL A 183 11.11 -5.30 10.76
N GLU A 184 12.18 -5.21 11.56
CA GLU A 184 12.48 -6.19 12.60
C GLU A 184 11.36 -6.19 13.66
N LYS A 185 10.86 -5.03 14.08
CA LYS A 185 9.72 -4.91 15.00
C LYS A 185 8.41 -5.42 14.39
N THR A 186 8.21 -5.22 13.11
CA THR A 186 7.06 -5.77 12.37
C THR A 186 7.09 -7.30 12.35
N ALA A 187 8.26 -7.91 12.18
CA ALA A 187 8.41 -9.37 12.22
C ALA A 187 8.17 -9.93 13.64
N GLU A 188 8.69 -9.27 14.68
CA GLU A 188 8.42 -9.62 16.08
C GLU A 188 6.92 -9.52 16.40
N LEU A 189 6.26 -8.45 15.96
CA LEU A 189 4.81 -8.25 16.12
C LEU A 189 4.00 -9.35 15.41
N ALA A 190 4.38 -9.73 14.20
CA ALA A 190 3.73 -10.81 13.44
C ALA A 190 3.87 -12.16 14.18
N ALA A 191 5.04 -12.46 14.71
CA ALA A 191 5.29 -13.67 15.48
C ALA A 191 4.43 -13.71 16.76
N MET A 192 4.34 -12.60 17.49
CA MET A 192 3.51 -12.45 18.68
C MET A 192 2.02 -12.63 18.34
N ILE A 193 1.51 -12.02 17.27
CA ILE A 193 0.11 -12.19 16.84
C ILE A 193 -0.18 -13.66 16.49
N ARG A 194 0.74 -14.33 15.80
CA ARG A 194 0.62 -15.75 15.45
C ARG A 194 0.54 -16.61 16.72
N GLU A 195 1.34 -16.32 17.72
CA GLU A 195 1.38 -17.06 18.98
C GLU A 195 0.10 -16.86 19.80
N ARG A 196 -0.34 -15.59 19.96
CA ARG A 196 -1.49 -15.26 20.83
C ARG A 196 -2.83 -15.53 20.16
N SER A 197 -2.95 -15.36 18.85
CA SER A 197 -4.20 -15.53 18.09
C SER A 197 -4.01 -16.42 16.86
N PRO A 198 -3.64 -17.70 17.02
CA PRO A 198 -3.29 -18.58 15.91
C PRO A 198 -4.47 -18.80 14.93
N ALA A 199 -5.70 -18.86 15.42
CA ALA A 199 -6.88 -19.07 14.58
C ALA A 199 -7.10 -17.90 13.62
N VAL A 200 -7.03 -16.66 14.11
CA VAL A 200 -7.15 -15.46 13.28
C VAL A 200 -5.94 -15.32 12.35
N TRP A 201 -4.72 -15.57 12.88
CA TRP A 201 -3.52 -15.54 12.06
C TRP A 201 -3.63 -16.43 10.83
N HIS A 202 -3.98 -17.70 10.99
CA HIS A 202 -4.07 -18.63 9.87
C HIS A 202 -5.16 -18.25 8.87
N ALA A 203 -6.35 -17.87 9.36
CA ALA A 203 -7.43 -17.44 8.48
C ALA A 203 -7.07 -16.18 7.67
N MET A 204 -6.44 -15.19 8.32
CA MET A 204 -6.00 -13.97 7.64
C MET A 204 -4.79 -14.20 6.73
N LEU A 205 -3.91 -15.15 7.07
CA LEU A 205 -2.81 -15.55 6.21
C LEU A 205 -3.31 -16.23 4.92
N ASP A 206 -4.35 -17.05 5.01
CA ASP A 206 -5.01 -17.62 3.83
C ASP A 206 -5.61 -16.52 2.95
N ASN A 207 -6.19 -15.48 3.54
CA ASN A 207 -6.76 -14.33 2.84
C ASN A 207 -5.72 -13.44 2.13
N THR A 208 -4.43 -13.67 2.29
CA THR A 208 -3.39 -13.02 1.47
C THR A 208 -3.43 -13.49 0.01
N ALA A 209 -4.05 -14.64 -0.27
CA ALA A 209 -4.29 -15.16 -1.61
C ALA A 209 -5.75 -14.89 -2.04
N LYS A 210 -5.94 -14.14 -3.14
CA LYS A 210 -7.28 -13.83 -3.70
C LYS A 210 -8.17 -15.06 -3.82
N GLN A 211 -7.63 -16.17 -4.35
CA GLN A 211 -8.39 -17.41 -4.57
C GLN A 211 -8.84 -18.06 -3.24
N ASN A 212 -8.01 -17.97 -2.20
CA ASN A 212 -8.35 -18.51 -0.89
C ASN A 212 -9.44 -17.67 -0.21
N ALA A 213 -9.33 -16.33 -0.26
CA ALA A 213 -10.36 -15.44 0.25
C ALA A 213 -11.71 -15.65 -0.47
N GLU A 214 -11.69 -15.79 -1.79
CA GLU A 214 -12.88 -16.08 -2.57
C GLU A 214 -13.45 -17.47 -2.24
N ARG A 215 -12.59 -18.48 -2.09
CA ARG A 215 -12.99 -19.85 -1.71
C ARG A 215 -13.61 -19.87 -0.31
N LEU A 216 -13.01 -19.20 0.68
CA LEU A 216 -13.57 -19.07 2.02
C LEU A 216 -15.01 -18.56 1.96
N MET A 217 -15.24 -17.45 1.24
CA MET A 217 -16.58 -16.86 1.14
C MET A 217 -17.58 -17.72 0.36
N ARG A 218 -17.10 -18.52 -0.59
CA ARG A 218 -17.94 -19.44 -1.38
C ARG A 218 -18.31 -20.70 -0.60
N ASP A 219 -17.36 -21.28 0.11
CA ASP A 219 -17.52 -22.56 0.80
C ASP A 219 -18.27 -22.38 2.15
N ASN A 220 -18.33 -21.16 2.68
CA ASN A 220 -19.06 -20.81 3.88
C ASN A 220 -20.28 -19.93 3.51
N PRO A 221 -21.49 -20.50 3.43
CA PRO A 221 -22.71 -19.72 3.14
C PRO A 221 -22.92 -18.55 4.10
N VAL A 222 -22.47 -18.70 5.34
CA VAL A 222 -22.39 -17.64 6.37
C VAL A 222 -20.99 -17.62 6.94
N PHE A 223 -20.38 -16.45 6.98
CA PHE A 223 -19.03 -16.23 7.55
C PHE A 223 -19.01 -14.94 8.39
N ALA A 224 -18.07 -14.86 9.34
CA ALA A 224 -17.81 -13.65 10.09
C ALA A 224 -17.02 -12.67 9.24
N ALA A 225 -17.45 -11.41 9.18
CA ALA A 225 -16.83 -10.38 8.38
C ALA A 225 -16.85 -9.03 9.09
N GLY A 226 -16.03 -8.09 8.60
CA GLY A 226 -16.02 -6.74 9.13
C GLY A 226 -15.22 -5.76 8.31
N HIS A 227 -15.21 -4.54 8.79
CA HIS A 227 -14.44 -3.43 8.26
C HIS A 227 -13.86 -2.62 9.40
N VAL A 228 -12.65 -2.11 9.21
CA VAL A 228 -12.03 -1.11 10.09
C VAL A 228 -11.69 0.08 9.20
N ASP A 229 -12.32 1.22 9.47
CA ASP A 229 -12.13 2.42 8.68
C ASP A 229 -10.80 3.15 9.01
N ARG A 230 -10.54 4.26 8.32
CA ARG A 230 -9.35 5.09 8.54
C ARG A 230 -9.27 5.72 9.93
N PHE A 231 -10.38 5.77 10.67
CA PHE A 231 -10.46 6.30 12.03
C PHE A 231 -10.40 5.19 13.08
N ASN A 232 -10.10 3.95 12.67
CA ASN A 232 -10.15 2.76 13.51
C ASN A 232 -11.55 2.49 14.10
N THR A 233 -12.62 2.89 13.39
CA THR A 233 -13.97 2.50 13.74
C THR A 233 -14.24 1.10 13.17
N LEU A 234 -14.74 0.23 14.04
CA LEU A 234 -15.02 -1.16 13.71
C LEU A 234 -16.48 -1.34 13.30
N SER A 235 -16.71 -2.03 12.20
CA SER A 235 -18.00 -2.56 11.80
C SER A 235 -17.91 -4.06 11.63
N ALA A 236 -18.86 -4.80 12.22
CA ALA A 236 -18.92 -6.26 12.18
C ALA A 236 -20.27 -6.73 11.63
N TRP A 237 -20.29 -7.81 10.86
CA TRP A 237 -21.52 -8.39 10.33
C TRP A 237 -21.34 -9.88 10.00
N ALA A 238 -22.43 -10.65 10.06
CA ALA A 238 -22.48 -11.97 9.44
C ALA A 238 -22.64 -11.78 7.91
N GLY A 239 -21.71 -12.31 7.13
CA GLY A 239 -21.65 -12.10 5.69
C GLY A 239 -22.11 -13.31 4.89
N SER A 240 -22.67 -13.09 3.69
CA SER A 240 -22.91 -14.11 2.67
C SER A 240 -22.49 -13.59 1.30
N LEU A 241 -21.82 -14.42 0.51
CA LEU A 241 -21.30 -14.03 -0.80
C LEU A 241 -22.45 -13.88 -1.82
N ILE A 242 -22.62 -12.69 -2.37
CA ILE A 242 -23.51 -12.44 -3.51
C ILE A 242 -22.85 -12.91 -4.81
N GLY A 243 -21.60 -12.52 -5.01
CA GLY A 243 -20.78 -12.86 -6.17
C GLY A 243 -19.52 -12.00 -6.23
N THR A 244 -18.77 -12.14 -7.32
CA THR A 244 -17.50 -11.39 -7.50
C THR A 244 -17.56 -10.57 -8.79
N PHE A 245 -16.95 -9.38 -8.73
CA PHE A 245 -16.73 -8.52 -9.88
C PHE A 245 -15.26 -8.05 -9.87
N GLN A 246 -14.49 -8.38 -10.89
CA GLN A 246 -13.05 -8.12 -10.97
C GLN A 246 -12.26 -8.69 -9.76
N SER A 247 -11.78 -7.84 -8.87
CA SER A 247 -11.06 -8.21 -7.65
C SER A 247 -11.86 -7.94 -6.37
N GLU A 248 -13.14 -7.64 -6.49
CA GLU A 248 -14.04 -7.40 -5.36
C GLU A 248 -15.09 -8.52 -5.23
N ALA A 249 -15.37 -8.91 -4.01
CA ALA A 249 -16.55 -9.68 -3.63
C ALA A 249 -17.65 -8.71 -3.21
N ALA A 250 -18.87 -8.91 -3.71
CA ALA A 250 -20.07 -8.33 -3.14
C ALA A 250 -20.56 -9.26 -2.04
N VAL A 251 -20.64 -8.79 -0.80
CA VAL A 251 -21.05 -9.53 0.37
C VAL A 251 -22.30 -8.88 0.93
N LEU A 252 -23.35 -9.69 1.17
CA LEU A 252 -24.53 -9.23 1.89
C LEU A 252 -24.26 -9.26 3.39
N ASP A 253 -24.53 -8.17 4.08
CA ASP A 253 -24.72 -8.15 5.53
C ASP A 253 -26.04 -8.83 5.86
N LEU A 254 -26.00 -10.01 6.48
CA LEU A 254 -27.15 -10.81 6.82
C LEU A 254 -28.02 -10.22 7.95
N GLY A 255 -27.64 -9.06 8.50
CA GLY A 255 -28.56 -8.22 9.27
C GLY A 255 -29.74 -7.73 8.41
N THR A 256 -29.55 -7.66 7.08
CA THR A 256 -30.57 -7.27 6.09
C THR A 256 -31.21 -8.51 5.47
N ASP A 257 -32.52 -8.46 5.26
CA ASP A 257 -33.23 -9.51 4.53
C ASP A 257 -33.00 -9.36 3.01
N PRO A 258 -32.51 -10.39 2.29
CA PRO A 258 -32.28 -10.31 0.86
C PRO A 258 -33.58 -10.01 0.05
N ASP A 259 -34.76 -10.35 0.57
CA ASP A 259 -36.02 -10.08 -0.12
C ASP A 259 -36.34 -8.58 -0.13
N ASP A 260 -35.91 -7.81 0.88
CA ASP A 260 -36.05 -6.35 0.92
C ASP A 260 -35.26 -5.71 -0.24
N LEU A 261 -34.07 -6.25 -0.56
CA LEU A 261 -33.24 -5.73 -1.65
C LEU A 261 -33.81 -6.08 -3.04
N ALA A 262 -34.58 -7.13 -3.16
CA ALA A 262 -35.10 -7.56 -4.45
C ALA A 262 -36.06 -6.53 -5.09
N ALA A 263 -36.76 -5.74 -4.28
CA ALA A 263 -37.72 -4.73 -4.71
C ALA A 263 -37.03 -3.44 -5.24
N HIS A 264 -35.80 -3.13 -4.82
CA HIS A 264 -35.11 -1.90 -5.22
C HIS A 264 -34.76 -1.88 -6.71
N PRO A 265 -34.94 -0.76 -7.43
CA PRO A 265 -34.41 -0.58 -8.77
C PRO A 265 -32.86 -0.56 -8.76
N LEU A 266 -32.25 -0.71 -9.94
CA LEU A 266 -30.78 -0.81 -10.07
C LEU A 266 -30.06 0.43 -9.53
N GLU A 267 -30.59 1.60 -9.81
CA GLU A 267 -30.02 2.89 -9.39
C GLU A 267 -29.97 3.03 -7.86
N GLU A 268 -31.00 2.55 -7.17
CA GLU A 268 -31.02 2.55 -5.70
C GLU A 268 -30.02 1.55 -5.12
N LEU A 269 -29.88 0.36 -5.75
CA LEU A 269 -28.90 -0.64 -5.31
C LEU A 269 -27.46 -0.10 -5.36
N ILE A 270 -27.12 0.78 -6.30
CA ILE A 270 -25.80 1.42 -6.34
C ILE A 270 -25.52 2.19 -5.04
N GLY A 271 -26.51 2.93 -4.53
CA GLY A 271 -26.40 3.67 -3.25
C GLY A 271 -26.31 2.76 -2.01
N LEU A 272 -26.76 1.50 -2.12
CA LEU A 272 -26.71 0.51 -1.04
C LEU A 272 -25.40 -0.29 -1.00
N ILE A 273 -24.43 0.02 -1.88
CA ILE A 273 -23.13 -0.64 -1.94
C ILE A 273 -22.06 0.27 -1.31
N GLY A 274 -21.45 -0.18 -0.23
CA GLY A 274 -20.35 0.55 0.41
C GLY A 274 -19.94 0.00 1.76
N THR A 275 -19.12 0.76 2.47
CA THR A 275 -18.59 0.38 3.79
C THR A 275 -19.32 1.04 4.95
N ASP A 276 -20.21 2.00 4.67
CA ASP A 276 -21.05 2.62 5.69
C ASP A 276 -21.92 1.54 6.37
N PRO A 277 -22.10 1.57 7.70
CA PRO A 277 -22.96 0.62 8.41
C PRO A 277 -24.39 0.48 7.83
N ALA A 278 -24.96 1.57 7.29
CA ALA A 278 -26.28 1.58 6.67
C ALA A 278 -26.34 0.93 5.28
N GLN A 279 -25.22 0.64 4.65
CA GLN A 279 -25.15 0.03 3.34
C GLN A 279 -25.04 -1.49 3.46
N PRO A 280 -26.08 -2.26 3.10
CA PRO A 280 -26.11 -3.72 3.34
C PRO A 280 -25.23 -4.53 2.38
N ILE A 281 -24.83 -3.98 1.25
CA ILE A 281 -23.97 -4.65 0.27
C ILE A 281 -22.53 -4.17 0.46
N LYS A 282 -21.70 -5.04 1.03
CA LYS A 282 -20.31 -4.72 1.41
C LYS A 282 -19.34 -5.15 0.30
N PRO A 283 -18.66 -4.19 -0.37
CA PRO A 283 -17.60 -4.53 -1.30
C PRO A 283 -16.33 -4.92 -0.53
N MET A 284 -15.79 -6.11 -0.78
CA MET A 284 -14.57 -6.60 -0.14
C MET A 284 -13.50 -6.90 -1.18
N ARG A 285 -12.35 -6.19 -1.12
CA ARG A 285 -11.23 -6.42 -2.04
C ARG A 285 -10.54 -7.74 -1.72
N LEU A 286 -10.71 -8.73 -2.59
CA LEU A 286 -10.16 -10.08 -2.43
C LEU A 286 -8.63 -10.13 -2.46
N ASN A 287 -7.98 -9.17 -3.11
CA ASN A 287 -6.53 -9.07 -3.24
C ASN A 287 -5.88 -8.14 -2.21
N ALA A 288 -6.61 -7.74 -1.17
CA ALA A 288 -6.16 -6.84 -0.12
C ALA A 288 -6.41 -7.43 1.28
N GLN A 289 -6.26 -8.74 1.45
CA GLN A 289 -6.39 -9.45 2.72
C GLN A 289 -7.71 -9.08 3.46
N PRO A 290 -8.90 -9.43 2.90
CA PRO A 290 -10.18 -9.02 3.46
C PRO A 290 -10.42 -9.57 4.86
N TYR A 291 -11.12 -8.80 5.69
CA TYR A 291 -11.56 -9.24 7.03
C TYR A 291 -12.77 -10.17 6.89
N ALA A 292 -12.51 -11.43 6.62
CA ALA A 292 -13.49 -12.50 6.55
C ALA A 292 -12.89 -13.79 7.10
N VAL A 293 -13.59 -14.45 8.00
CA VAL A 293 -13.15 -15.71 8.61
C VAL A 293 -14.35 -16.67 8.77
N PRO A 294 -14.14 -17.98 8.83
CA PRO A 294 -15.20 -18.91 9.21
C PRO A 294 -15.82 -18.53 10.56
N LEU A 295 -17.10 -18.84 10.77
CA LEU A 295 -17.80 -18.44 12.01
C LEU A 295 -17.16 -18.99 13.29
N ASP A 296 -16.52 -20.16 13.25
CA ASP A 296 -15.85 -20.80 14.37
C ASP A 296 -14.52 -20.15 14.77
N VAL A 297 -13.95 -19.32 13.91
CA VAL A 297 -12.78 -18.50 14.21
C VAL A 297 -13.15 -17.29 15.06
N ALA A 298 -14.35 -16.75 14.94
CA ALA A 298 -14.81 -15.60 15.70
C ALA A 298 -15.26 -16.01 17.14
N SER A 299 -14.98 -15.13 18.11
CA SER A 299 -15.38 -15.33 19.51
C SER A 299 -16.83 -14.92 19.78
N GLU A 300 -17.35 -15.27 20.96
CA GLU A 300 -18.67 -14.81 21.42
C GLU A 300 -18.74 -13.28 21.52
N ASP A 301 -17.65 -12.59 21.87
CA ASP A 301 -17.59 -11.13 21.90
C ASP A 301 -17.78 -10.51 20.51
N TYR A 302 -17.35 -11.16 19.43
CA TYR A 302 -17.66 -10.75 18.08
C TYR A 302 -19.18 -10.84 17.82
N PHE A 303 -19.80 -11.97 18.15
CA PHE A 303 -21.22 -12.17 17.93
C PHE A 303 -22.09 -11.24 18.78
N ALA A 304 -21.65 -10.87 19.98
CA ALA A 304 -22.35 -9.90 20.83
C ALA A 304 -22.46 -8.48 20.22
N ARG A 305 -21.63 -8.17 19.25
CA ARG A 305 -21.67 -6.89 18.50
C ARG A 305 -22.67 -6.90 17.34
N LEU A 306 -23.16 -8.06 16.94
CA LEU A 306 -24.06 -8.19 15.81
C LEU A 306 -25.52 -7.94 16.23
N PRO A 307 -26.40 -7.55 15.29
CA PRO A 307 -27.83 -7.51 15.55
C PRO A 307 -28.34 -8.85 16.13
N THR A 308 -29.30 -8.78 17.04
CA THR A 308 -29.84 -9.93 17.78
C THR A 308 -30.68 -10.85 16.84
N LEU A 309 -30.00 -11.49 15.91
CA LEU A 309 -30.55 -12.54 15.06
C LEU A 309 -29.89 -13.86 15.42
N ASP A 310 -30.67 -14.94 15.45
CA ASP A 310 -30.08 -16.26 15.69
C ASP A 310 -29.28 -16.73 14.46
N LYS A 311 -28.29 -17.61 14.68
CA LYS A 311 -27.48 -18.17 13.60
C LYS A 311 -28.33 -18.90 12.54
N ALA A 312 -29.47 -19.45 12.93
CA ALA A 312 -30.39 -20.12 12.00
C ALA A 312 -31.04 -19.12 11.03
N GLU A 313 -31.37 -17.91 11.47
CA GLU A 313 -31.88 -16.87 10.57
C GLU A 313 -30.84 -16.41 9.57
N TRP A 314 -29.56 -16.24 9.96
CA TRP A 314 -28.51 -15.96 8.98
C TRP A 314 -28.43 -17.05 7.90
N HIS A 315 -28.48 -18.30 8.28
CA HIS A 315 -28.51 -19.42 7.29
C HIS A 315 -29.75 -19.41 6.40
N ARG A 316 -30.92 -19.07 6.95
CA ARG A 316 -32.14 -18.92 6.13
C ARG A 316 -32.00 -17.77 5.12
N ARG A 317 -31.48 -16.62 5.52
CA ARG A 317 -31.22 -15.47 4.64
C ARG A 317 -30.19 -15.80 3.58
N ALA A 318 -29.09 -16.44 3.94
CA ALA A 318 -28.05 -16.89 3.00
C ALA A 318 -28.63 -17.88 1.96
N ALA A 319 -29.49 -18.81 2.37
CA ALA A 319 -30.17 -19.75 1.45
C ALA A 319 -31.11 -19.01 0.50
N ARG A 320 -31.89 -18.02 0.96
CA ARG A 320 -32.76 -17.20 0.10
C ARG A 320 -31.95 -16.39 -0.90
N LEU A 321 -30.85 -15.76 -0.46
CA LEU A 321 -29.92 -15.06 -1.34
C LEU A 321 -29.33 -15.98 -2.41
N ALA A 322 -28.89 -17.19 -2.02
CA ALA A 322 -28.34 -18.17 -2.95
C ALA A 322 -29.37 -18.63 -4.00
N ALA A 323 -30.61 -18.77 -3.61
CA ALA A 323 -31.72 -19.15 -4.51
C ALA A 323 -32.17 -18.02 -5.45
N ASN A 324 -31.91 -16.74 -5.10
CA ASN A 324 -32.34 -15.58 -5.89
C ASN A 324 -31.23 -15.11 -6.88
N GLY A 325 -31.04 -15.90 -7.95
CA GLY A 325 -30.06 -15.59 -8.99
C GLY A 325 -30.29 -14.22 -9.66
N ARG A 326 -31.55 -13.78 -9.80
CA ARG A 326 -31.90 -12.50 -10.41
C ARG A 326 -31.41 -11.31 -9.54
N LEU A 327 -31.62 -11.40 -8.24
CA LEU A 327 -31.11 -10.37 -7.31
C LEU A 327 -29.58 -10.30 -7.35
N ARG A 328 -28.90 -11.46 -7.26
CA ARG A 328 -27.44 -11.55 -7.30
C ARG A 328 -26.87 -10.91 -8.58
N GLN A 329 -27.46 -11.23 -9.74
CA GLN A 329 -27.03 -10.64 -11.02
C GLN A 329 -27.25 -9.12 -11.04
N LYS A 330 -28.41 -8.64 -10.55
CA LYS A 330 -28.72 -7.19 -10.46
C LYS A 330 -27.73 -6.42 -9.57
N ILE A 331 -27.33 -7.03 -8.43
CA ILE A 331 -26.31 -6.42 -7.54
C ILE A 331 -24.94 -6.39 -8.22
N LEU A 332 -24.53 -7.44 -8.94
CA LEU A 332 -23.25 -7.43 -9.67
C LEU A 332 -23.25 -6.40 -10.82
N GLU A 333 -24.40 -6.17 -11.46
CA GLU A 333 -24.55 -5.07 -12.42
C GLU A 333 -24.40 -3.71 -11.73
N ALA A 334 -25.00 -3.51 -10.55
CA ALA A 334 -24.84 -2.30 -9.75
C ALA A 334 -23.37 -2.09 -9.34
N MET A 335 -22.66 -3.17 -8.96
CA MET A 335 -21.22 -3.13 -8.67
C MET A 335 -20.41 -2.62 -9.87
N SER A 336 -20.73 -3.07 -11.08
CA SER A 336 -19.99 -2.65 -12.29
C SER A 336 -20.20 -1.17 -12.63
N LYS A 337 -21.38 -0.63 -12.34
CA LYS A 337 -21.72 0.78 -12.61
C LYS A 337 -21.15 1.79 -11.58
N ARG A 338 -20.58 1.30 -10.48
CA ARG A 338 -19.91 2.19 -9.50
C ARG A 338 -18.62 2.84 -10.01
N PHE A 339 -17.99 2.18 -10.98
CA PHE A 339 -16.75 2.67 -11.55
C PHE A 339 -17.08 3.50 -12.78
N ALA A 340 -17.22 4.81 -12.59
CA ALA A 340 -17.31 5.74 -13.70
C ALA A 340 -15.99 5.76 -14.50
N ASP A 341 -16.07 6.00 -15.80
CA ASP A 341 -14.90 6.25 -16.63
C ASP A 341 -14.14 7.46 -16.04
N ARG A 342 -12.92 7.21 -15.59
CA ARG A 342 -12.04 8.25 -15.06
C ARG A 342 -11.20 8.80 -16.20
N GLU A 343 -11.22 10.12 -16.38
CA GLU A 343 -10.29 10.78 -17.28
C GLU A 343 -8.84 10.48 -16.88
N PRO A 344 -7.97 10.09 -17.82
CA PRO A 344 -6.57 9.86 -17.53
C PRO A 344 -5.90 11.10 -16.92
N SER A 345 -5.08 10.90 -15.90
CA SER A 345 -4.29 12.01 -15.35
C SER A 345 -3.36 12.62 -16.40
N PRO A 346 -3.14 13.95 -16.39
CA PRO A 346 -2.10 14.59 -17.19
C PRO A 346 -0.69 14.13 -16.78
N HIS A 347 -0.52 13.65 -15.55
CA HIS A 347 0.77 13.22 -15.01
C HIS A 347 0.99 11.74 -15.25
N VAL A 348 2.06 11.41 -15.95
CA VAL A 348 2.39 10.02 -16.31
C VAL A 348 2.62 9.15 -15.06
N GLU A 349 3.05 9.74 -13.97
CA GLU A 349 3.28 9.09 -12.68
C GLU A 349 2.01 8.47 -12.08
N GLU A 350 0.85 9.07 -12.29
CA GLU A 350 -0.44 8.58 -11.79
C GLU A 350 -1.11 7.55 -12.70
N ARG A 351 -0.52 7.29 -13.88
CA ARG A 351 -1.11 6.49 -14.95
C ARG A 351 -0.74 5.02 -14.91
N LEU A 352 -0.24 4.52 -13.79
CA LEU A 352 0.12 3.11 -13.62
C LEU A 352 -1.02 2.15 -13.99
N TYR A 353 -2.26 2.52 -13.65
CA TYR A 353 -3.45 1.68 -13.82
C TYR A 353 -4.25 1.99 -15.09
N ASP A 354 -3.79 2.86 -15.99
CA ASP A 354 -4.47 3.18 -17.26
C ASP A 354 -4.40 2.04 -18.30
N GLY A 355 -3.63 1.01 -18.01
CA GLY A 355 -3.52 -0.18 -18.86
C GLY A 355 -2.36 -1.08 -18.43
N PHE A 356 -2.38 -2.32 -18.91
CA PHE A 356 -1.28 -3.25 -18.72
C PHE A 356 -0.08 -2.89 -19.59
N ILE A 357 1.12 -3.23 -19.11
CA ILE A 357 2.35 -3.13 -19.90
C ILE A 357 2.23 -4.10 -21.09
N PRO A 358 2.47 -3.65 -22.35
CA PRO A 358 2.49 -4.52 -23.51
C PRO A 358 3.53 -5.64 -23.35
N ARG A 359 3.20 -6.84 -23.79
CA ARG A 359 4.14 -7.99 -23.72
C ARG A 359 5.45 -7.75 -24.46
N HIS A 360 5.41 -6.94 -25.52
CA HIS A 360 6.60 -6.51 -26.27
C HIS A 360 7.57 -5.71 -25.40
N ASP A 361 7.07 -4.90 -24.49
CA ASP A 361 7.86 -3.99 -23.68
C ASP A 361 8.55 -4.70 -22.48
N GLU A 362 8.03 -5.84 -22.00
CA GLU A 362 8.62 -6.55 -20.86
C GLU A 362 10.11 -6.93 -21.07
N PRO A 363 10.51 -7.60 -22.18
CA PRO A 363 11.93 -7.88 -22.44
C PRO A 363 12.71 -6.61 -22.74
N LEU A 364 12.06 -5.59 -23.31
CA LEU A 364 12.70 -4.32 -23.64
C LEU A 364 13.08 -3.54 -22.38
N MET A 365 12.25 -3.57 -21.33
CA MET A 365 12.56 -3.00 -20.03
C MET A 365 13.85 -3.61 -19.43
N ALA A 366 14.01 -4.93 -19.49
CA ALA A 366 15.22 -5.61 -19.03
C ALA A 366 16.44 -5.20 -19.85
N ARG A 367 16.34 -5.25 -21.17
CA ARG A 367 17.41 -4.81 -22.09
C ARG A 367 17.82 -3.36 -21.86
N PHE A 368 16.86 -2.46 -21.65
CA PHE A 368 17.13 -1.04 -21.37
C PHE A 368 17.97 -0.85 -20.11
N ARG A 369 17.69 -1.60 -19.04
CA ARG A 369 18.45 -1.50 -17.79
C ARG A 369 19.91 -1.93 -17.93
N ASP A 370 20.15 -2.97 -18.73
CA ASP A 370 21.49 -3.54 -18.93
C ASP A 370 22.32 -2.80 -20.00
N ALA A 371 21.67 -1.99 -20.84
CA ALA A 371 22.28 -1.30 -21.95
C ALA A 371 23.16 -0.11 -21.53
N PRO A 372 24.23 0.23 -22.27
CA PRO A 372 24.97 1.47 -22.11
C PRO A 372 24.13 2.68 -22.53
N PRO A 373 24.49 3.91 -22.10
CA PRO A 373 23.66 5.11 -22.29
C PRO A 373 23.26 5.38 -23.73
N GLU A 374 24.14 5.18 -24.69
CA GLU A 374 23.90 5.43 -26.12
C GLU A 374 22.84 4.45 -26.67
N GLU A 375 22.93 3.17 -26.29
CA GLU A 375 21.95 2.16 -26.67
C GLU A 375 20.60 2.41 -25.98
N ARG A 376 20.59 2.86 -24.70
CA ARG A 376 19.36 3.24 -24.00
C ARG A 376 18.55 4.27 -24.76
N GLN A 377 19.21 5.28 -25.32
CA GLN A 377 18.56 6.32 -26.11
C GLN A 377 17.83 5.74 -27.34
N GLU A 378 18.45 4.78 -28.04
CA GLU A 378 17.85 4.10 -29.20
C GLU A 378 16.64 3.22 -28.78
N LEU A 379 16.71 2.59 -27.60
CA LEU A 379 15.65 1.75 -27.07
C LEU A 379 14.39 2.53 -26.68
N ILE A 380 14.51 3.82 -26.30
CA ILE A 380 13.37 4.67 -25.92
C ILE A 380 12.29 4.66 -27.01
N GLY A 381 12.69 4.72 -28.26
CA GLY A 381 11.77 4.75 -29.42
C GLY A 381 11.06 3.43 -29.70
N GLN A 382 11.52 2.33 -29.12
CA GLN A 382 10.99 0.98 -29.32
C GLN A 382 9.85 0.62 -28.35
N PHE A 383 9.69 1.37 -27.23
CA PHE A 383 8.57 1.15 -26.31
C PHE A 383 7.24 1.50 -26.98
N GLU A 384 6.31 0.54 -26.96
CA GLU A 384 4.91 0.75 -27.35
C GLU A 384 4.18 1.59 -26.30
N ASP A 385 4.46 1.34 -25.01
CA ASP A 385 3.90 2.09 -23.89
C ASP A 385 4.58 3.46 -23.75
N LYS A 386 3.82 4.51 -24.05
CA LYS A 386 4.31 5.89 -23.97
C LYS A 386 4.70 6.31 -22.53
N ARG A 387 4.12 5.65 -21.51
CA ARG A 387 4.46 5.88 -20.11
C ARG A 387 5.88 5.39 -19.85
N LEU A 388 6.22 4.16 -20.28
CA LEU A 388 7.57 3.59 -20.19
C LEU A 388 8.59 4.41 -20.97
N ALA A 389 8.26 4.80 -22.21
CA ALA A 389 9.12 5.67 -23.02
C ALA A 389 9.42 7.02 -22.30
N SER A 390 8.45 7.56 -21.56
CA SER A 390 8.64 8.78 -20.77
C SER A 390 9.61 8.57 -19.62
N PHE A 391 9.45 7.49 -18.84
CA PHE A 391 10.35 7.17 -17.74
C PHE A 391 11.74 6.78 -18.22
N ALA A 392 11.86 6.00 -19.29
CA ALA A 392 13.13 5.67 -19.92
C ALA A 392 13.93 6.93 -20.30
N ARG A 393 13.25 7.93 -20.88
CA ARG A 393 13.86 9.21 -21.25
C ARG A 393 14.33 9.99 -20.03
N ARG A 394 13.57 9.98 -18.92
CA ARG A 394 13.99 10.61 -17.66
C ARG A 394 15.21 9.92 -17.06
N ILE A 395 15.27 8.59 -17.09
CA ILE A 395 16.43 7.82 -16.60
C ILE A 395 17.69 8.23 -17.40
N VAL A 396 17.62 8.26 -18.74
CA VAL A 396 18.78 8.70 -19.56
C VAL A 396 19.13 10.17 -19.30
N TYR A 397 18.13 11.03 -19.11
CA TYR A 397 18.37 12.45 -18.78
C TYR A 397 19.16 12.63 -17.47
N PHE A 398 18.85 11.86 -16.44
CA PHE A 398 19.56 11.97 -15.16
C PHE A 398 20.91 11.24 -15.15
N ASP A 399 21.06 10.17 -15.93
CA ASP A 399 22.29 9.37 -15.97
C ASP A 399 23.32 9.94 -16.96
N SER A 400 22.87 10.32 -18.13
CA SER A 400 23.71 10.61 -19.29
C SER A 400 23.00 11.56 -20.25
N PRO A 401 22.76 12.83 -19.82
CA PRO A 401 22.00 13.79 -20.61
C PRO A 401 22.61 14.04 -22.01
N HIS A 402 23.94 13.86 -22.15
CA HIS A 402 24.64 13.96 -23.41
C HIS A 402 24.22 12.93 -24.47
N ALA A 403 23.64 11.80 -24.05
CA ALA A 403 23.11 10.79 -24.96
C ALA A 403 21.75 11.21 -25.57
N LEU A 404 21.10 12.24 -25.06
CA LEU A 404 19.82 12.74 -25.58
C LEU A 404 20.02 13.91 -26.55
N PRO A 405 19.11 14.07 -27.56
CA PRO A 405 19.08 15.26 -28.39
C PRO A 405 18.95 16.54 -27.56
N ALA A 406 19.66 17.61 -27.89
CA ALA A 406 19.67 18.87 -27.14
C ALA A 406 18.26 19.45 -26.91
N GLY A 407 17.37 19.37 -27.90
CA GLY A 407 15.98 19.81 -27.75
C GLY A 407 15.15 18.94 -26.76
N THR A 408 15.54 17.68 -26.56
CA THR A 408 14.93 16.82 -25.53
C THR A 408 15.44 17.19 -24.14
N VAL A 409 16.73 17.44 -24.01
CA VAL A 409 17.35 17.91 -22.76
C VAL A 409 16.69 19.20 -22.31
N ALA A 410 16.57 20.20 -23.20
CA ALA A 410 15.95 21.50 -22.89
C ALA A 410 14.48 21.35 -22.39
N LYS A 411 13.71 20.41 -22.98
CA LYS A 411 12.34 20.13 -22.52
C LYS A 411 12.34 19.50 -21.12
N LEU A 412 13.29 18.62 -20.82
CA LEU A 412 13.39 17.98 -19.51
C LEU A 412 13.94 18.95 -18.43
N ASP A 413 14.81 19.89 -18.82
CA ASP A 413 15.22 20.98 -17.93
C ASP A 413 14.03 21.87 -17.55
N ALA A 414 13.18 22.22 -18.52
CA ALA A 414 11.98 22.99 -18.28
C ALA A 414 10.99 22.21 -17.36
N TRP A 415 10.75 20.94 -17.65
CA TRP A 415 9.95 20.07 -16.81
C TRP A 415 10.50 19.94 -15.39
N LYS A 416 11.82 19.73 -15.23
CA LYS A 416 12.48 19.68 -13.91
C LYS A 416 12.29 20.99 -13.14
N ARG A 417 12.45 22.12 -13.82
CA ARG A 417 12.25 23.44 -13.20
C ARG A 417 10.80 23.63 -12.74
N GLU A 418 9.81 23.28 -13.59
CA GLU A 418 8.40 23.33 -13.23
C GLU A 418 8.10 22.47 -11.99
N ARG A 419 8.64 21.25 -11.91
CA ARG A 419 8.51 20.37 -10.74
C ARG A 419 9.02 20.99 -9.45
N LEU A 420 10.00 21.85 -9.52
CA LEU A 420 10.64 22.46 -8.34
C LEU A 420 9.93 23.74 -7.90
N VAL A 421 9.44 24.56 -8.84
CA VAL A 421 9.02 25.94 -8.53
C VAL A 421 7.55 26.24 -8.82
N GLU A 422 6.76 25.26 -9.32
CA GLU A 422 5.33 25.49 -9.60
C GLU A 422 4.62 26.04 -8.35
N ALA A 423 3.91 27.14 -8.53
CA ALA A 423 3.19 27.83 -7.45
C ALA A 423 1.72 27.43 -7.37
N ALA A 424 1.17 26.78 -8.43
CA ALA A 424 -0.18 26.25 -8.41
C ALA A 424 -0.27 25.01 -7.51
N GLU A 425 -1.48 24.67 -7.09
CA GLU A 425 -1.74 23.42 -6.38
C GLU A 425 -1.47 22.22 -7.30
N VAL A 426 -0.46 21.44 -6.96
CA VAL A 426 -0.02 20.26 -7.71
C VAL A 426 0.10 19.06 -6.76
N PRO A 427 0.04 17.81 -7.28
CA PRO A 427 0.07 16.61 -6.43
C PRO A 427 1.45 16.26 -5.84
N TRP A 428 2.48 17.05 -6.05
CA TRP A 428 3.83 16.85 -5.51
C TRP A 428 4.29 18.05 -4.70
N THR A 429 5.31 17.83 -3.86
CA THR A 429 5.94 18.91 -3.09
C THR A 429 6.81 19.78 -4.00
N THR A 430 6.63 21.10 -3.94
CA THR A 430 7.47 22.09 -4.60
C THR A 430 8.29 22.88 -3.58
N LEU A 431 9.31 23.64 -3.99
CA LEU A 431 10.08 24.48 -3.07
C LEU A 431 9.21 25.49 -2.31
N PRO A 432 8.26 26.22 -2.95
CA PRO A 432 7.30 27.06 -2.22
C PRO A 432 6.43 26.28 -1.22
N ALA A 433 5.92 25.10 -1.60
CA ALA A 433 5.12 24.28 -0.71
C ALA A 433 5.93 23.73 0.47
N ALA A 434 7.18 23.31 0.24
CA ALA A 434 8.07 22.87 1.31
C ALA A 434 8.39 23.99 2.31
N ARG A 435 8.55 25.23 1.85
CA ARG A 435 8.74 26.37 2.77
C ARG A 435 7.52 26.64 3.62
N ALA A 436 6.32 26.53 3.05
CA ALA A 436 5.08 26.67 3.80
C ALA A 436 4.90 25.54 4.84
N ASP A 437 5.23 24.30 4.47
CA ASP A 437 5.23 23.15 5.38
C ASP A 437 6.24 23.35 6.54
N LEU A 438 7.46 23.80 6.25
CA LEU A 438 8.48 24.11 7.26
C LEU A 438 8.04 25.22 8.22
N ALA A 439 7.39 26.26 7.70
CA ALA A 439 6.85 27.34 8.54
C ALA A 439 5.78 26.80 9.50
N THR A 440 4.89 25.95 9.01
CA THR A 440 3.86 25.29 9.82
C THR A 440 4.48 24.39 10.90
N LEU A 441 5.52 23.61 10.56
CA LEU A 441 6.23 22.78 11.54
C LEU A 441 6.86 23.63 12.65
N ARG A 442 7.49 24.76 12.33
CA ARG A 442 8.04 25.67 13.34
C ARG A 442 6.99 26.24 14.28
N GLU A 443 5.77 26.47 13.78
CA GLU A 443 4.64 26.94 14.62
C GLU A 443 4.08 25.84 15.54
N THR A 444 4.01 24.61 15.07
CA THR A 444 3.37 23.49 15.79
C THR A 444 4.33 22.73 16.71
N GLU A 445 5.57 22.48 16.27
CA GLU A 445 6.57 21.66 16.96
C GLU A 445 7.63 22.52 17.70
N GLY A 446 7.66 23.84 17.46
CA GLY A 446 8.61 24.76 18.08
C GLY A 446 9.97 24.78 17.35
N ASN A 447 11.05 24.97 18.11
CA ASN A 447 12.42 25.05 17.56
C ASN A 447 13.12 23.68 17.62
N ASP A 448 13.32 23.09 16.46
CA ASP A 448 14.17 21.90 16.29
C ASP A 448 15.37 22.25 15.40
N PRO A 449 16.62 21.86 15.76
CA PRO A 449 17.80 22.11 14.93
C PRO A 449 17.69 21.54 13.50
N LEU A 450 16.87 20.50 13.30
CA LEU A 450 16.61 19.92 11.99
C LEU A 450 15.93 20.92 11.06
N PHE A 451 15.08 21.82 11.58
CA PHE A 451 14.40 22.83 10.76
C PHE A 451 15.35 23.82 10.11
N ASP A 452 16.42 24.20 10.81
CA ASP A 452 17.46 25.08 10.24
C ASP A 452 18.25 24.36 9.14
N ALA A 453 18.52 23.07 9.32
CA ALA A 453 19.16 22.24 8.30
C ALA A 453 18.26 22.07 7.06
N ILE A 454 16.96 21.89 7.25
CA ILE A 454 15.98 21.82 6.15
C ILE A 454 15.92 23.16 5.40
N GLU A 455 15.85 24.29 6.11
CA GLU A 455 15.84 25.62 5.49
C GLU A 455 17.10 25.85 4.64
N ALA A 456 18.27 25.57 5.20
CA ALA A 456 19.54 25.68 4.47
C ALA A 456 19.59 24.76 3.24
N TYR A 457 18.99 23.58 3.31
CA TYR A 457 18.89 22.67 2.16
C TYR A 457 17.98 23.26 1.07
N LEU A 458 16.81 23.80 1.42
CA LEU A 458 15.90 24.44 0.47
C LEU A 458 16.56 25.67 -0.19
N ASP A 459 17.34 26.47 0.58
CA ASP A 459 18.11 27.60 0.05
C ASP A 459 19.13 27.16 -1.01
N ARG A 460 19.88 26.09 -0.73
CA ARG A 460 20.82 25.52 -1.72
C ARG A 460 20.12 25.06 -3.00
N ARG A 461 18.94 24.44 -2.86
CA ARG A 461 18.15 23.97 -4.02
C ARG A 461 17.63 25.14 -4.86
N GLU A 462 17.19 26.23 -4.24
CA GLU A 462 16.75 27.45 -4.95
C GLU A 462 17.93 28.17 -5.64
N ALA A 463 19.06 28.30 -4.96
CA ALA A 463 20.25 28.90 -5.54
C ALA A 463 20.73 28.17 -6.81
N ALA A 464 20.64 26.83 -6.81
CA ALA A 464 20.98 25.99 -7.96
C ALA A 464 20.04 26.17 -9.17
N LEU A 465 18.86 26.76 -9.00
CA LEU A 465 17.98 27.09 -10.12
C LEU A 465 18.32 28.41 -10.81
N SER A 466 19.10 29.25 -10.14
CA SER A 466 19.49 30.59 -10.62
C SER A 466 20.89 30.59 -11.26
N ALA A 467 21.65 29.52 -11.09
CA ALA A 467 22.97 29.30 -11.67
C ALA A 467 22.87 28.57 -13.02
#